data_581ff0cca6206b2271960347d261758d
#
_entry.id   581ff0cca6206b2271960347d261758d
#
_cell.length_a   1.000
_cell.length_b   1.000
_cell.length_c   1.000
_cell.angle_alpha   90.00
_cell.angle_beta   90.00
_cell.angle_gamma   90.00
#
_symmetry.space_group_name_H-M   'P 1'
#
loop_
_entity.id
_entity.type
_entity.pdbx_description
1 polymer ?
#
loop_
_entity_poly.entity_id
_entity_poly.type
_entity_poly.pdbx_seq_one_letter_code
_entity_poly.pdbx_strand_id
1 'polypeptide(L)'
;MKTTNEKQENAKVESKKGVVKAKPNAAQGLRDFFEDGLKDIFWAEHALTKALPKMAKNATSPNLIHAFEHHLKETEEHVVRLEKVFESLGIKAEGKRCDAMEGLLKEADGIMEETQIGVVRDAAIIAAAQKVEHYEIATYGTLRAYAVTLGETKAVTLLAKTLEEEKKADVSLTEIALSDINLEAAHADE
;
A
#
# COMPACT_ATOMS: atom_id res chain seq x y z
N MET A 1 1.55 19.44 61.79
CA MET A 1 2.24 19.67 60.49
C MET A 1 2.94 18.40 60.10
N LYS A 2 2.35 17.61 59.17
CA LYS A 2 2.97 16.41 58.60
C LYS A 2 3.01 16.62 57.10
N THR A 3 4.21 16.79 56.57
CA THR A 3 4.49 16.85 55.12
C THR A 3 4.46 15.44 54.58
N THR A 4 3.50 15.16 53.75
CA THR A 4 3.40 13.92 52.96
C THR A 4 4.29 14.07 51.73
N ASN A 5 5.35 13.30 51.69
CA ASN A 5 6.24 13.11 50.57
C ASN A 5 5.59 12.13 49.59
N GLU A 6 5.01 12.57 48.52
CA GLU A 6 4.60 11.72 47.39
C GLU A 6 5.85 11.30 46.61
N LYS A 7 6.32 10.11 46.87
CA LYS A 7 7.28 9.42 46.03
C LYS A 7 6.59 9.05 44.71
N GLN A 8 6.93 9.74 43.63
CA GLN A 8 6.69 9.23 42.28
C GLN A 8 7.50 7.94 42.10
N GLU A 9 6.83 6.81 42.17
CA GLU A 9 7.38 5.54 41.71
C GLU A 9 7.51 5.57 40.20
N ASN A 10 8.72 5.84 39.71
CA ASN A 10 9.10 5.50 38.34
C ASN A 10 9.07 3.98 38.20
N ALA A 11 7.97 3.44 37.67
CA ALA A 11 7.90 2.06 37.28
C ALA A 11 8.94 1.79 36.17
N LYS A 12 10.06 1.18 36.56
CA LYS A 12 11.01 0.57 35.62
C LYS A 12 10.24 -0.52 34.87
N VAL A 13 9.86 -0.22 33.61
CA VAL A 13 9.40 -1.26 32.70
C VAL A 13 10.62 -2.14 32.39
N GLU A 14 10.71 -3.28 33.06
CA GLU A 14 11.67 -4.32 32.71
C GLU A 14 11.42 -4.71 31.24
N SER A 15 12.41 -4.53 30.39
CA SER A 15 12.33 -4.92 29.00
C SER A 15 12.16 -6.43 28.89
N LYS A 16 10.92 -6.88 28.69
CA LYS A 16 10.65 -8.30 28.36
C LYS A 16 11.43 -8.66 27.12
N LYS A 17 12.12 -9.81 27.14
CA LYS A 17 12.93 -10.31 26.03
C LYS A 17 12.08 -10.33 24.75
N GLY A 18 12.46 -9.58 23.70
CA GLY A 18 11.71 -9.47 22.44
C GLY A 18 10.82 -8.23 22.28
N VAL A 19 10.70 -7.37 23.29
CA VAL A 19 9.96 -6.10 23.17
C VAL A 19 10.84 -5.05 22.51
N VAL A 20 10.35 -4.48 21.39
CA VAL A 20 11.05 -3.41 20.66
C VAL A 20 10.90 -2.09 21.44
N LYS A 21 12.03 -1.42 21.71
CA LYS A 21 12.02 -0.12 22.36
C LYS A 21 11.57 0.95 21.38
N ALA A 22 10.55 1.74 21.75
CA ALA A 22 10.07 2.86 20.95
C ALA A 22 11.18 3.92 20.76
N LYS A 23 11.21 4.54 19.58
CA LYS A 23 12.07 5.69 19.28
C LYS A 23 11.55 6.94 20.03
N PRO A 24 12.42 7.97 20.29
CA PRO A 24 11.98 9.18 20.97
C PRO A 24 10.83 9.94 20.29
N ASN A 25 10.72 9.81 18.98
CA ASN A 25 9.67 10.41 18.13
C ASN A 25 8.59 9.43 17.71
N ALA A 26 8.41 8.32 18.43
CA ALA A 26 7.34 7.37 18.16
C ALA A 26 5.96 8.02 18.35
N ALA A 27 4.99 7.60 17.55
CA ALA A 27 3.60 8.05 17.67
C ALA A 27 3.09 7.85 19.10
N GLN A 28 2.45 8.88 19.67
CA GLN A 28 1.91 8.87 21.03
C GLN A 28 0.43 8.48 21.04
N GLY A 29 -0.26 8.64 19.90
CA GLY A 29 -1.68 8.34 19.78
C GLY A 29 -2.05 7.80 18.41
N LEU A 30 -3.31 7.36 18.29
CA LEU A 30 -3.85 6.82 17.04
C LEU A 30 -3.81 7.87 15.91
N ARG A 31 -4.01 9.16 16.23
CA ARG A 31 -3.94 10.24 15.24
C ARG A 31 -2.56 10.34 14.61
N ASP A 32 -1.52 10.37 15.41
CA ASP A 32 -0.14 10.47 14.90
C ASP A 32 0.18 9.29 13.96
N PHE A 33 -0.26 8.09 14.35
CA PHE A 33 -0.05 6.88 13.57
C PHE A 33 -0.89 6.85 12.29
N PHE A 34 -2.12 7.39 12.34
CA PHE A 34 -2.97 7.57 11.17
C PHE A 34 -2.35 8.54 10.16
N GLU A 35 -1.87 9.70 10.61
CA GLU A 35 -1.21 10.69 9.76
C GLU A 35 0.09 10.17 9.16
N ASP A 36 0.87 9.39 9.93
CA ASP A 36 2.09 8.73 9.44
C ASP A 36 1.76 7.68 8.36
N GLY A 37 0.71 6.91 8.56
CA GLY A 37 0.22 5.95 7.57
C GLY A 37 -0.31 6.60 6.30
N LEU A 38 -0.96 7.77 6.39
CA LEU A 38 -1.35 8.54 5.21
C LEU A 38 -0.15 9.02 4.40
N LYS A 39 0.92 9.45 5.06
CA LYS A 39 2.17 9.85 4.38
C LYS A 39 2.85 8.66 3.71
N ASP A 40 2.82 7.49 4.34
CA ASP A 40 3.37 6.25 3.82
C ASP A 40 2.66 5.83 2.53
N ILE A 41 1.32 5.75 2.55
CA ILE A 41 0.55 5.35 1.36
C ILE A 41 0.61 6.44 0.26
N PHE A 42 0.66 7.72 0.60
CA PHE A 42 0.81 8.79 -0.38
C PHE A 42 2.12 8.69 -1.17
N TRP A 43 3.22 8.31 -0.50
CA TRP A 43 4.48 8.01 -1.18
C TRP A 43 4.36 6.76 -2.05
N ALA A 44 3.68 5.73 -1.58
CA ALA A 44 3.49 4.48 -2.30
C ALA A 44 2.73 4.70 -3.62
N GLU A 45 1.62 5.44 -3.60
CA GLU A 45 0.86 5.82 -4.81
C GLU A 45 1.73 6.57 -5.83
N HIS A 46 2.52 7.54 -5.38
CA HIS A 46 3.46 8.24 -6.26
C HIS A 46 4.55 7.33 -6.84
N ALA A 47 4.95 6.29 -6.14
CA ALA A 47 5.88 5.29 -6.68
C ALA A 47 5.20 4.42 -7.74
N LEU A 48 3.94 4.04 -7.51
CA LEU A 48 3.13 3.24 -8.43
C LEU A 48 2.82 3.96 -9.74
N THR A 49 2.60 5.28 -9.74
CA THR A 49 2.42 6.04 -11.00
C THR A 49 3.62 5.90 -11.95
N LYS A 50 4.79 5.52 -11.43
CA LYS A 50 6.01 5.28 -12.22
C LYS A 50 6.21 3.80 -12.54
N ALA A 51 5.79 2.92 -11.63
CA ALA A 51 5.97 1.48 -11.78
C ALA A 51 4.97 0.86 -12.77
N LEU A 52 3.70 1.25 -12.73
CA LEU A 52 2.65 0.71 -13.59
C LEU A 52 2.96 0.86 -15.09
N PRO A 53 3.43 2.01 -15.61
CA PRO A 53 3.87 2.11 -17.01
C PRO A 53 5.03 1.18 -17.37
N LYS A 54 5.91 0.88 -16.41
CA LYS A 54 7.02 -0.07 -16.62
C LYS A 54 6.48 -1.50 -16.72
N MET A 55 5.55 -1.87 -15.83
CA MET A 55 4.90 -3.19 -15.86
C MET A 55 4.14 -3.39 -17.16
N ALA A 56 3.34 -2.42 -17.59
CA ALA A 56 2.62 -2.45 -18.88
C ALA A 56 3.55 -2.65 -20.08
N LYS A 57 4.71 -2.00 -20.09
CA LYS A 57 5.72 -2.16 -21.18
C LYS A 57 6.40 -3.54 -21.20
N ASN A 58 6.40 -4.24 -20.10
CA ASN A 58 7.02 -5.56 -19.96
C ASN A 58 6.02 -6.71 -20.09
N ALA A 59 4.72 -6.43 -20.13
CA ALA A 59 3.66 -7.36 -20.40
C ALA A 59 3.47 -7.57 -21.92
N THR A 60 2.98 -8.74 -22.31
CA THR A 60 2.67 -9.11 -23.70
C THR A 60 1.18 -9.31 -23.94
N SER A 61 0.42 -9.72 -22.92
CA SER A 61 -1.03 -9.85 -22.99
C SER A 61 -1.71 -8.49 -23.14
N PRO A 62 -2.52 -8.26 -24.19
CA PRO A 62 -3.26 -7.00 -24.37
C PRO A 62 -4.21 -6.69 -23.20
N ASN A 63 -4.83 -7.71 -22.60
CA ASN A 63 -5.72 -7.55 -21.46
C ASN A 63 -4.97 -7.09 -20.22
N LEU A 64 -3.76 -7.64 -19.97
CA LEU A 64 -2.90 -7.23 -18.86
C LEU A 64 -2.36 -5.81 -19.05
N ILE A 65 -1.92 -5.48 -20.26
CA ILE A 65 -1.48 -4.11 -20.60
C ILE A 65 -2.60 -3.12 -20.33
N HIS A 66 -3.80 -3.41 -20.84
CA HIS A 66 -4.97 -2.54 -20.62
C HIS A 66 -5.34 -2.40 -19.13
N ALA A 67 -5.26 -3.48 -18.36
CA ALA A 67 -5.51 -3.43 -16.92
C ALA A 67 -4.53 -2.48 -16.20
N PHE A 68 -3.23 -2.53 -16.51
CA PHE A 68 -2.24 -1.62 -15.93
C PHE A 68 -2.44 -0.17 -16.39
N GLU A 69 -2.79 0.07 -17.65
CA GLU A 69 -3.09 1.42 -18.16
C GLU A 69 -4.36 2.01 -17.53
N HIS A 70 -5.34 1.17 -17.23
CA HIS A 70 -6.55 1.58 -16.51
C HIS A 70 -6.22 1.91 -15.06
N HIS A 71 -5.54 0.99 -14.38
CA HIS A 71 -5.17 1.15 -12.98
C HIS A 71 -4.22 2.33 -12.75
N LEU A 72 -3.34 2.65 -13.70
CA LEU A 72 -2.54 3.89 -13.63
C LEU A 72 -3.42 5.15 -13.47
N LYS A 73 -4.52 5.24 -14.21
CA LYS A 73 -5.44 6.38 -14.10
C LYS A 73 -6.15 6.40 -12.74
N GLU A 74 -6.51 5.22 -12.23
CA GLU A 74 -7.07 5.11 -10.88
C GLU A 74 -6.05 5.53 -9.81
N THR A 75 -4.80 5.10 -9.92
CA THR A 75 -3.68 5.48 -9.04
C THR A 75 -3.44 7.00 -9.05
N GLU A 76 -3.47 7.64 -10.22
CA GLU A 76 -3.40 9.10 -10.32
C GLU A 76 -4.57 9.79 -9.58
N GLU A 77 -5.77 9.23 -9.65
CA GLU A 77 -6.94 9.69 -8.88
C GLU A 77 -6.80 9.40 -7.37
N HIS A 78 -6.13 8.30 -6.97
CA HIS A 78 -5.83 7.99 -5.57
C HIS A 78 -4.92 9.05 -4.95
N VAL A 79 -3.89 9.49 -5.67
CA VAL A 79 -3.02 10.61 -5.24
C VAL A 79 -3.86 11.86 -4.98
N VAL A 80 -4.70 12.27 -5.95
CA VAL A 80 -5.58 13.45 -5.79
C VAL A 80 -6.56 13.28 -4.63
N ARG A 81 -7.02 12.06 -4.41
CA ARG A 81 -7.96 11.75 -3.32
C ARG A 81 -7.28 11.80 -1.96
N LEU A 82 -6.04 11.36 -1.86
CA LEU A 82 -5.22 11.49 -0.64
C LEU A 82 -4.91 12.97 -0.34
N GLU A 83 -4.62 13.80 -1.35
CA GLU A 83 -4.46 15.26 -1.15
C GLU A 83 -5.72 15.88 -0.49
N LYS A 84 -6.92 15.47 -0.93
CA LYS A 84 -8.18 15.89 -0.31
C LYS A 84 -8.35 15.35 1.12
N VAL A 85 -7.81 14.18 1.44
CA VAL A 85 -7.77 13.66 2.82
C VAL A 85 -6.87 14.56 3.67
N PHE A 86 -5.64 14.84 3.25
CA PHE A 86 -4.71 15.74 3.94
C PHE A 86 -5.34 17.14 4.16
N GLU A 87 -5.97 17.70 3.12
CA GLU A 87 -6.68 18.97 3.23
C GLU A 87 -7.78 18.92 4.29
N SER A 88 -8.58 17.84 4.33
CA SER A 88 -9.68 17.70 5.30
C SER A 88 -9.22 17.61 6.74
N LEU A 89 -7.98 17.15 6.96
CA LEU A 89 -7.34 17.06 8.27
C LEU A 89 -6.57 18.35 8.64
N GLY A 90 -6.44 19.31 7.72
CA GLY A 90 -5.68 20.55 7.92
C GLY A 90 -4.17 20.34 8.00
N ILE A 91 -3.65 19.27 7.41
CA ILE A 91 -2.24 18.94 7.40
C ILE A 91 -1.66 18.98 5.98
N LYS A 92 -0.34 19.15 5.87
CA LYS A 92 0.34 19.21 4.58
C LYS A 92 0.38 17.82 3.92
N ALA A 93 0.01 17.76 2.63
CA ALA A 93 0.24 16.59 1.81
C ALA A 93 1.75 16.42 1.55
N GLU A 94 2.34 15.41 2.17
CA GLU A 94 3.74 15.04 1.99
C GLU A 94 3.91 13.54 2.14
N GLY A 95 4.76 12.93 1.28
CA GLY A 95 5.07 11.51 1.33
C GLY A 95 6.19 11.20 2.30
N LYS A 96 6.08 10.05 2.97
CA LYS A 96 7.15 9.40 3.71
C LYS A 96 7.48 8.10 3.00
N ARG A 97 8.77 7.87 2.69
CA ARG A 97 9.20 6.65 1.99
C ARG A 97 8.64 5.40 2.68
N CYS A 98 7.96 4.58 1.89
CA CYS A 98 7.39 3.33 2.30
C CYS A 98 8.35 2.17 1.99
N ASP A 99 8.94 1.58 3.03
CA ASP A 99 9.87 0.45 2.86
C ASP A 99 9.17 -0.79 2.30
N ALA A 100 7.88 -1.00 2.60
CA ALA A 100 7.10 -2.11 2.10
C ALA A 100 6.88 -1.98 0.58
N MET A 101 6.35 -0.85 0.11
CA MET A 101 6.13 -0.61 -1.31
C MET A 101 7.45 -0.63 -2.10
N GLU A 102 8.51 -0.03 -1.58
CA GLU A 102 9.81 -0.09 -2.23
C GLU A 102 10.32 -1.52 -2.38
N GLY A 103 10.11 -2.37 -1.36
CA GLY A 103 10.44 -3.79 -1.41
C GLY A 103 9.63 -4.54 -2.47
N LEU A 104 8.33 -4.30 -2.55
CA LEU A 104 7.43 -4.91 -3.54
C LEU A 104 7.81 -4.50 -4.97
N LEU A 105 8.10 -3.21 -5.20
CA LEU A 105 8.52 -2.73 -6.51
C LEU A 105 9.88 -3.29 -6.93
N LYS A 106 10.81 -3.42 -5.99
CA LYS A 106 12.10 -4.06 -6.25
C LYS A 106 11.94 -5.55 -6.58
N GLU A 107 11.03 -6.25 -5.90
CA GLU A 107 10.72 -7.65 -6.22
C GLU A 107 10.10 -7.77 -7.62
N ALA A 108 9.19 -6.87 -7.99
CA ALA A 108 8.59 -6.83 -9.33
C ALA A 108 9.66 -6.61 -10.42
N ASP A 109 10.63 -5.73 -10.18
CA ASP A 109 11.76 -5.51 -11.09
C ASP A 109 12.60 -6.78 -11.26
N GLY A 110 12.96 -7.45 -10.15
CA GLY A 110 13.69 -8.71 -10.18
C GLY A 110 12.95 -9.82 -10.94
N ILE A 111 11.65 -9.96 -10.73
CA ILE A 111 10.79 -10.90 -11.46
C ILE A 111 10.84 -10.66 -12.98
N MET A 112 10.78 -9.41 -13.41
CA MET A 112 10.91 -9.07 -14.85
C MET A 112 12.29 -9.37 -15.42
N GLU A 113 13.36 -9.29 -14.62
CA GLU A 113 14.72 -9.63 -15.02
C GLU A 113 14.93 -11.17 -15.10
N GLU A 114 14.27 -11.93 -14.24
CA GLU A 114 14.42 -13.38 -14.10
C GLU A 114 13.50 -14.19 -15.04
N THR A 115 12.57 -13.55 -15.77
CA THR A 115 11.63 -14.21 -16.68
C THR A 115 11.84 -13.81 -18.14
N GLN A 116 11.68 -14.75 -19.06
CA GLN A 116 11.66 -14.45 -20.50
C GLN A 116 10.40 -13.68 -20.87
N ILE A 117 10.50 -12.75 -21.83
CA ILE A 117 9.35 -12.02 -22.38
C ILE A 117 8.35 -13.01 -22.96
N GLY A 118 7.07 -12.86 -22.60
CA GLY A 118 5.99 -13.75 -23.01
C GLY A 118 5.08 -14.11 -21.83
N VAL A 119 4.25 -15.11 -22.00
CA VAL A 119 3.18 -15.50 -21.07
C VAL A 119 3.67 -15.85 -19.66
N VAL A 120 4.88 -16.43 -19.53
CA VAL A 120 5.48 -16.73 -18.22
C VAL A 120 5.80 -15.45 -17.46
N ARG A 121 6.34 -14.44 -18.16
CA ARG A 121 6.54 -13.11 -17.58
C ARG A 121 5.23 -12.44 -17.22
N ASP A 122 4.20 -12.55 -18.05
CA ASP A 122 2.86 -11.99 -17.79
C ASP A 122 2.28 -12.58 -16.50
N ALA A 123 2.33 -13.91 -16.33
CA ALA A 123 1.91 -14.57 -15.10
C ALA A 123 2.71 -14.09 -13.87
N ALA A 124 4.02 -13.93 -14.02
CA ALA A 124 4.90 -13.47 -12.96
C ALA A 124 4.66 -12.00 -12.58
N ILE A 125 4.39 -11.12 -13.56
CA ILE A 125 4.03 -9.71 -13.32
C ILE A 125 2.68 -9.63 -12.59
N ILE A 126 1.68 -10.46 -12.96
CA ILE A 126 0.41 -10.51 -12.22
C ILE A 126 0.65 -10.87 -10.75
N ALA A 127 1.46 -11.89 -10.47
CA ALA A 127 1.78 -12.30 -9.11
C ALA A 127 2.46 -11.18 -8.29
N ALA A 128 3.33 -10.38 -8.92
CA ALA A 128 3.95 -9.22 -8.28
C ALA A 128 2.95 -8.09 -8.05
N ALA A 129 2.09 -7.79 -9.03
CA ALA A 129 1.06 -6.77 -8.93
C ALA A 129 0.06 -7.08 -7.81
N GLN A 130 -0.44 -8.32 -7.72
CA GLN A 130 -1.37 -8.71 -6.66
C GLN A 130 -0.79 -8.53 -5.25
N LYS A 131 0.52 -8.68 -5.04
CA LYS A 131 1.15 -8.35 -3.75
C LYS A 131 1.05 -6.86 -3.44
N VAL A 132 1.15 -6.00 -4.44
CA VAL A 132 0.95 -4.55 -4.30
C VAL A 132 -0.49 -4.25 -3.94
N GLU A 133 -1.46 -4.80 -4.69
CA GLU A 133 -2.89 -4.62 -4.40
C GLU A 133 -3.23 -5.05 -2.96
N HIS A 134 -2.73 -6.20 -2.50
CA HIS A 134 -2.96 -6.67 -1.13
C HIS A 134 -2.34 -5.76 -0.06
N TYR A 135 -1.17 -5.18 -0.34
CA TYR A 135 -0.60 -4.14 0.54
C TYR A 135 -1.52 -2.92 0.61
N GLU A 136 -2.04 -2.44 -0.52
CA GLU A 136 -2.91 -1.26 -0.59
C GLU A 136 -4.28 -1.53 0.05
N ILE A 137 -4.89 -2.68 -0.22
CA ILE A 137 -6.14 -3.12 0.42
C ILE A 137 -6.00 -3.15 1.95
N ALA A 138 -4.90 -3.72 2.47
CA ALA A 138 -4.65 -3.77 3.90
C ALA A 138 -4.45 -2.36 4.48
N THR A 139 -3.68 -1.52 3.79
CA THR A 139 -3.36 -0.16 4.23
C THR A 139 -4.59 0.74 4.20
N TYR A 140 -5.33 0.81 3.09
CA TYR A 140 -6.55 1.62 2.98
C TYR A 140 -7.65 1.13 3.93
N GLY A 141 -7.79 -0.19 4.11
CA GLY A 141 -8.71 -0.78 5.07
C GLY A 141 -8.42 -0.32 6.51
N THR A 142 -7.16 -0.35 6.89
CA THR A 142 -6.69 0.07 8.22
C THR A 142 -6.85 1.58 8.42
N LEU A 143 -6.40 2.40 7.46
CA LEU A 143 -6.53 3.86 7.53
C LEU A 143 -7.99 4.30 7.59
N ARG A 144 -8.87 3.66 6.81
CA ARG A 144 -10.31 3.90 6.90
C ARG A 144 -10.86 3.57 8.29
N ALA A 145 -10.44 2.46 8.90
CA ALA A 145 -10.88 2.10 10.26
C ALA A 145 -10.40 3.13 11.29
N TYR A 146 -9.17 3.62 11.17
CA TYR A 146 -8.66 4.69 12.03
C TYR A 146 -9.45 5.98 11.84
N ALA A 147 -9.74 6.38 10.60
CA ALA A 147 -10.55 7.55 10.29
C ALA A 147 -11.95 7.46 10.93
N VAL A 148 -12.60 6.28 10.91
CA VAL A 148 -13.88 6.05 11.62
C VAL A 148 -13.72 6.30 13.12
N THR A 149 -12.71 5.71 13.74
CA THR A 149 -12.45 5.84 15.18
C THR A 149 -12.15 7.29 15.59
N LEU A 150 -11.47 8.03 14.72
CA LEU A 150 -11.09 9.43 14.94
C LEU A 150 -12.20 10.43 14.57
N GLY A 151 -13.32 9.96 13.99
CA GLY A 151 -14.45 10.83 13.59
C GLY A 151 -14.22 11.61 12.29
N GLU A 152 -13.22 11.24 11.48
CA GLU A 152 -12.82 11.92 10.24
C GLU A 152 -13.71 11.48 9.06
N THR A 153 -14.97 11.88 9.05
CA THR A 153 -16.00 11.38 8.10
C THR A 153 -15.65 11.60 6.63
N LYS A 154 -15.01 12.73 6.29
CA LYS A 154 -14.58 13.02 4.92
C LYS A 154 -13.47 12.05 4.48
N ALA A 155 -12.50 11.81 5.35
CA ALA A 155 -11.43 10.83 5.12
C ALA A 155 -11.99 9.42 4.96
N VAL A 156 -12.95 9.00 5.80
CA VAL A 156 -13.64 7.69 5.70
C VAL A 156 -14.20 7.48 4.30
N THR A 157 -14.92 8.47 3.76
CA THR A 157 -15.56 8.36 2.43
C THR A 157 -14.52 8.25 1.31
N LEU A 158 -13.46 9.07 1.37
CA LEU A 158 -12.42 9.10 0.35
C LEU A 158 -11.60 7.81 0.36
N LEU A 159 -11.16 7.35 1.54
CA LEU A 159 -10.38 6.10 1.69
C LEU A 159 -11.21 4.86 1.34
N ALA A 160 -12.52 4.86 1.63
CA ALA A 160 -13.40 3.75 1.26
C ALA A 160 -13.51 3.61 -0.27
N LYS A 161 -13.54 4.72 -1.01
CA LYS A 161 -13.63 4.68 -2.47
C LYS A 161 -12.37 4.06 -3.08
N THR A 162 -11.18 4.47 -2.64
CA THR A 162 -9.92 3.86 -3.08
C THR A 162 -9.88 2.38 -2.74
N LEU A 163 -10.20 2.01 -1.50
CA LEU A 163 -10.22 0.60 -1.08
C LEU A 163 -11.07 -0.31 -1.99
N GLU A 164 -12.21 0.19 -2.48
CA GLU A 164 -13.06 -0.61 -3.39
C GLU A 164 -12.48 -0.67 -4.81
N GLU A 165 -11.72 0.33 -5.24
CA GLU A 165 -11.02 0.34 -6.53
C GLU A 165 -9.85 -0.66 -6.48
N GLU A 166 -9.03 -0.71 -5.39
CA GLU A 166 -7.94 -1.69 -5.22
C GLU A 166 -8.45 -3.14 -5.20
N LYS A 167 -9.56 -3.39 -4.50
CA LYS A 167 -10.18 -4.72 -4.51
C LYS A 167 -10.62 -5.17 -5.91
N LYS A 168 -11.08 -4.24 -6.73
CA LYS A 168 -11.47 -4.54 -8.11
C LYS A 168 -10.24 -4.81 -8.99
N ALA A 169 -9.16 -4.06 -8.79
CA ALA A 169 -7.90 -4.29 -9.48
C ALA A 169 -7.36 -5.69 -9.18
N ASP A 170 -7.31 -6.11 -7.92
CA ASP A 170 -6.90 -7.46 -7.52
C ASP A 170 -7.77 -8.56 -8.16
N VAL A 171 -9.10 -8.40 -8.14
CA VAL A 171 -10.03 -9.35 -8.78
C VAL A 171 -9.79 -9.40 -10.29
N SER A 172 -9.63 -8.24 -10.95
CA SER A 172 -9.36 -8.16 -12.39
C SER A 172 -8.06 -8.87 -12.78
N LEU A 173 -6.99 -8.70 -12.00
CA LEU A 173 -5.73 -9.41 -12.21
C LEU A 173 -5.93 -10.95 -12.09
N THR A 174 -6.70 -11.40 -11.11
CA THR A 174 -7.05 -12.82 -10.95
C THR A 174 -7.81 -13.34 -12.17
N GLU A 175 -8.82 -12.61 -12.65
CA GLU A 175 -9.60 -12.99 -13.83
C GLU A 175 -8.73 -13.08 -15.08
N ILE A 176 -7.83 -12.12 -15.30
CA ILE A 176 -6.87 -12.11 -16.42
C ILE A 176 -5.92 -13.31 -16.33
N ALA A 177 -5.41 -13.62 -15.14
CA ALA A 177 -4.52 -14.77 -14.93
C ALA A 177 -5.21 -16.10 -15.27
N LEU A 178 -6.47 -16.25 -14.87
CA LEU A 178 -7.24 -17.50 -15.04
C LEU A 178 -7.86 -17.65 -16.43
N SER A 179 -8.03 -16.56 -17.21
CA SER A 179 -8.63 -16.65 -18.55
C SER A 179 -7.75 -17.47 -19.50
N ASP A 180 -6.48 -17.07 -19.67
CA ASP A 180 -5.58 -17.70 -20.63
C ASP A 180 -4.14 -17.79 -20.13
N ILE A 181 -3.63 -16.74 -19.45
CA ILE A 181 -2.19 -16.54 -19.15
C ILE A 181 -1.57 -17.72 -18.40
N ASN A 182 -2.22 -18.17 -17.30
CA ASN A 182 -1.65 -19.26 -16.49
C ASN A 182 -1.65 -20.60 -17.26
N LEU A 183 -2.65 -20.83 -18.10
CA LEU A 183 -2.74 -22.04 -18.93
C LEU A 183 -1.66 -22.03 -20.00
N GLU A 184 -1.51 -20.93 -20.72
CA GLU A 184 -0.46 -20.76 -21.73
C GLU A 184 0.93 -20.83 -21.12
N ALA A 185 1.13 -20.22 -19.94
CA ALA A 185 2.41 -20.28 -19.22
C ALA A 185 2.78 -21.71 -18.79
N ALA A 186 1.80 -22.53 -18.43
CA ALA A 186 2.01 -23.93 -18.07
C ALA A 186 2.46 -24.81 -19.24
N HIS A 187 2.21 -24.40 -20.49
CA HIS A 187 2.57 -25.11 -21.72
C HIS A 187 3.72 -24.41 -22.49
N ALA A 188 4.32 -23.37 -21.91
CA ALA A 188 5.35 -22.59 -22.61
C ALA A 188 6.66 -23.36 -22.91
N ASP A 189 6.89 -24.49 -22.25
CA ASP A 189 8.07 -25.35 -22.42
C ASP A 189 7.83 -26.57 -23.37
N GLU A 190 6.60 -26.71 -23.88
CA GLU A 190 6.24 -27.79 -24.83
C GLU A 190 6.44 -27.33 -26.29
#